data_75a19e52a350d02b0930df83ddeaf1bd
#
_entry.id   75a19e52a350d02b0930df83ddeaf1bd
#
_cell.length_a   1.000
_cell.length_b   1.000
_cell.length_c   1.000
_cell.angle_alpha   90.00
_cell.angle_beta   90.00
_cell.angle_gamma   90.00
#
_symmetry.space_group_name_H-M   'P 1'
#
loop_
_entity.id
_entity.type
_entity.pdbx_description
1 polymer ?
#
loop_
_entity_poly.entity_id
_entity_poly.type
_entity_poly.pdbx_seq_one_letter_code
_entity_poly.pdbx_strand_id
1 'polypeptide(L)'
;MMRLFLAALLATQLGLASCSKTEQSTTAPEQIDIFKDYPIGLQKIAEGVWVHTSVYSFPGSGGVPSNGLVVEEEEGLILVDTAWGEMATGALLKKLKAETGKEVTKLVITNHQYDRLAGVDLLERQGVTVFTHPKTASSSAALFTPVPDTSVAALGTAGARNKIGPIEIANPGAGYTTDNLIVYVPASNILFAGGLVRGKDYSSIGNIANADIKAWPQSLNWVKRTYPEANLVVPSHGKGSKLDLVDDTLALIAKAVNSAANQADETPVKP
;
A
#
# COMPACT_ATOMS: atom_id res chain seq x y z
N MET A 1 18.12 59.97 -89.46
CA MET A 1 17.48 60.93 -88.57
C MET A 1 17.28 60.34 -87.21
N MET A 2 17.99 60.88 -86.27
CA MET A 2 18.23 60.33 -84.93
C MET A 2 17.34 61.04 -83.92
N ARG A 3 16.63 60.28 -83.05
CA ARG A 3 16.01 60.88 -81.87
C ARG A 3 16.44 60.09 -80.64
N LEU A 4 17.20 60.78 -79.82
CA LEU A 4 17.55 60.38 -78.47
C LEU A 4 16.29 60.33 -77.61
N PHE A 5 16.16 59.28 -76.80
CA PHE A 5 15.33 59.28 -75.57
C PHE A 5 16.18 58.97 -74.37
N LEU A 6 16.20 59.92 -73.46
CA LEU A 6 16.84 59.92 -72.18
C LEU A 6 15.93 59.11 -71.25
N ALA A 7 16.39 57.99 -70.64
CA ALA A 7 15.68 57.30 -69.63
C ALA A 7 16.33 57.56 -68.25
N ALA A 8 15.56 58.18 -67.38
CA ALA A 8 15.93 58.44 -65.99
C ALA A 8 15.87 57.16 -65.13
N LEU A 9 16.98 56.87 -64.47
CA LEU A 9 17.05 55.76 -63.50
C LEU A 9 16.49 56.24 -62.15
N LEU A 10 15.36 55.70 -61.74
CA LEU A 10 14.83 55.86 -60.36
C LEU A 10 15.40 54.74 -59.53
N ALA A 11 16.29 55.05 -58.58
CA ALA A 11 16.79 54.09 -57.60
C ALA A 11 15.77 53.98 -56.45
N THR A 12 15.08 52.88 -56.41
CA THR A 12 14.26 52.51 -55.27
C THR A 12 15.12 51.77 -54.24
N GLN A 13 15.34 52.40 -53.07
CA GLN A 13 15.94 51.75 -51.91
C GLN A 13 14.92 50.80 -51.27
N LEU A 14 15.14 49.48 -51.37
CA LEU A 14 14.42 48.51 -50.57
C LEU A 14 15.06 48.53 -49.18
N GLY A 15 14.28 48.99 -48.18
CA GLY A 15 14.60 48.84 -46.78
C GLY A 15 14.41 47.34 -46.36
N LEU A 16 15.53 46.69 -45.99
CA LEU A 16 15.50 45.38 -45.34
C LEU A 16 14.98 45.56 -43.92
N ALA A 17 13.69 45.25 -43.69
CA ALA A 17 13.14 45.09 -42.36
C ALA A 17 13.72 43.79 -41.75
N SER A 18 14.65 43.95 -40.82
CA SER A 18 15.18 42.88 -39.99
C SER A 18 14.05 42.40 -39.06
N CYS A 19 13.44 41.28 -39.39
CA CYS A 19 12.49 40.57 -38.51
C CYS A 19 13.29 39.88 -37.44
N SER A 20 13.48 40.51 -36.28
CA SER A 20 14.00 39.85 -35.07
C SER A 20 12.98 38.83 -34.63
N LYS A 21 13.26 37.54 -34.87
CA LYS A 21 12.54 36.45 -34.24
C LYS A 21 12.80 36.51 -32.73
N THR A 22 11.82 36.99 -32.01
CA THR A 22 11.76 36.77 -30.55
C THR A 22 11.61 35.28 -30.34
N GLU A 23 12.66 34.57 -29.96
CA GLU A 23 12.57 33.21 -29.43
C GLU A 23 11.75 33.29 -28.15
N GLN A 24 10.47 32.97 -28.25
CA GLN A 24 9.67 32.61 -27.06
C GLN A 24 10.28 31.34 -26.51
N SER A 25 11.05 31.51 -25.43
CA SER A 25 11.43 30.40 -24.55
C SER A 25 10.14 29.76 -24.00
N THR A 26 9.68 28.72 -24.67
CA THR A 26 8.66 27.82 -24.10
C THR A 26 9.34 26.94 -23.07
N THR A 27 9.60 27.51 -21.87
CA THR A 27 9.81 26.67 -20.69
C THR A 27 8.53 25.88 -20.51
N ALA A 28 8.64 24.54 -20.65
CA ALA A 28 7.56 23.64 -20.28
C ALA A 28 7.09 24.02 -18.86
N PRO A 29 5.78 24.03 -18.60
CA PRO A 29 5.30 24.36 -17.26
C PRO A 29 5.98 23.45 -16.25
N GLU A 30 6.51 24.04 -15.19
CA GLU A 30 7.14 23.31 -14.09
C GLU A 30 6.14 22.27 -13.60
N GLN A 31 6.53 21.00 -13.70
CA GLN A 31 5.66 19.87 -13.34
C GLN A 31 5.49 19.91 -11.83
N ILE A 32 4.34 20.38 -11.35
CA ILE A 32 4.02 20.44 -9.92
C ILE A 32 4.00 19.01 -9.40
N ASP A 33 4.91 18.69 -8.49
CA ASP A 33 4.93 17.40 -7.80
C ASP A 33 3.85 17.36 -6.71
N ILE A 34 2.65 16.93 -7.09
CA ILE A 34 1.50 16.82 -6.20
C ILE A 34 1.71 15.80 -5.07
N PHE A 35 2.77 14.99 -5.11
CA PHE A 35 3.09 13.98 -4.10
C PHE A 35 4.18 14.41 -3.11
N LYS A 36 4.79 15.58 -3.32
CA LYS A 36 5.97 16.06 -2.58
C LYS A 36 5.80 16.07 -1.05
N ASP A 37 4.60 16.40 -0.58
CA ASP A 37 4.33 16.66 0.83
C ASP A 37 3.77 15.45 1.60
N TYR A 38 3.68 14.26 0.93
CA TYR A 38 3.22 13.04 1.61
C TYR A 38 4.39 12.33 2.29
N PRO A 39 4.41 12.27 3.63
CA PRO A 39 5.49 11.62 4.36
C PRO A 39 5.41 10.11 4.20
N ILE A 40 6.28 9.57 3.35
CA ILE A 40 6.45 8.14 3.15
C ILE A 40 7.77 7.68 3.76
N GLY A 41 7.68 6.82 4.76
CA GLY A 41 8.82 6.04 5.25
C GLY A 41 9.12 4.90 4.28
N LEU A 42 10.40 4.63 4.05
CA LEU A 42 10.88 3.45 3.33
C LEU A 42 12.13 2.95 4.04
N GLN A 43 12.08 1.75 4.60
CA GLN A 43 13.17 1.15 5.35
C GLN A 43 13.55 -0.19 4.74
N LYS A 44 14.77 -0.32 4.24
CA LYS A 44 15.33 -1.63 3.81
C LYS A 44 15.51 -2.51 5.05
N ILE A 45 14.92 -3.71 5.04
CA ILE A 45 14.97 -4.68 6.15
C ILE A 45 15.69 -5.96 5.78
N ALA A 46 15.84 -6.23 4.49
CA ALA A 46 16.68 -7.29 3.93
C ALA A 46 17.04 -6.94 2.48
N GLU A 47 17.89 -7.73 1.84
CA GLU A 47 18.18 -7.56 0.42
C GLU A 47 16.91 -7.76 -0.41
N GLY A 48 16.57 -6.76 -1.23
CA GLY A 48 15.36 -6.74 -2.04
C GLY A 48 14.05 -6.64 -1.22
N VAL A 49 14.10 -6.27 0.07
CA VAL A 49 12.90 -6.18 0.91
C VAL A 49 12.88 -4.89 1.73
N TRP A 50 11.78 -4.13 1.63
CA TRP A 50 11.56 -2.89 2.38
C TRP A 50 10.21 -2.92 3.10
N VAL A 51 10.14 -2.25 4.23
CA VAL A 51 8.88 -1.81 4.83
C VAL A 51 8.61 -0.38 4.35
N HIS A 52 7.43 -0.13 3.80
CA HIS A 52 6.95 1.22 3.62
C HIS A 52 6.01 1.60 4.76
N THR A 53 6.02 2.88 5.12
CA THR A 53 5.11 3.43 6.14
C THR A 53 4.52 4.72 5.63
N SER A 54 3.21 4.86 5.71
CA SER A 54 2.49 6.11 5.45
C SER A 54 1.65 6.48 6.66
N VAL A 55 1.32 7.76 6.81
CA VAL A 55 0.58 8.28 7.97
C VAL A 55 -0.67 9.01 7.49
N TYR A 56 -1.80 8.69 8.08
CA TYR A 56 -3.03 9.45 7.92
C TYR A 56 -3.40 10.15 9.21
N SER A 57 -3.74 11.44 9.12
CA SER A 57 -4.13 12.24 10.29
C SER A 57 -5.66 12.35 10.33
N PHE A 58 -6.27 11.70 11.31
CA PHE A 58 -7.69 11.88 11.58
C PHE A 58 -7.91 13.14 12.44
N PRO A 59 -8.96 13.93 12.17
CA PRO A 59 -9.29 15.09 13.01
C PRO A 59 -9.42 14.68 14.49
N GLY A 60 -8.60 15.29 15.34
CA GLY A 60 -8.63 15.08 16.80
C GLY A 60 -7.93 13.83 17.33
N SER A 61 -7.35 12.96 16.50
CA SER A 61 -6.70 11.70 16.95
C SER A 61 -5.20 11.58 16.65
N GLY A 62 -4.62 12.61 16.00
CA GLY A 62 -3.21 12.54 15.58
C GLY A 62 -2.98 11.66 14.35
N GLY A 63 -1.72 11.37 14.06
CA GLY A 63 -1.34 10.55 12.92
C GLY A 63 -1.45 9.05 13.21
N VAL A 64 -2.06 8.30 12.30
CA VAL A 64 -2.11 6.83 12.34
C VAL A 64 -1.15 6.28 11.30
N PRO A 65 0.00 5.73 11.69
CA PRO A 65 0.92 5.09 10.77
C PRO A 65 0.38 3.74 10.31
N SER A 66 0.65 3.40 9.05
CA SER A 66 0.31 2.13 8.45
C SER A 66 1.51 1.61 7.66
N ASN A 67 1.87 0.35 7.90
CA ASN A 67 2.97 -0.34 7.24
C ASN A 67 2.46 -1.22 6.11
N GLY A 68 3.29 -1.36 5.08
CA GLY A 68 3.20 -2.39 4.07
C GLY A 68 4.59 -2.92 3.74
N LEU A 69 4.68 -3.85 2.80
CA LEU A 69 5.95 -4.46 2.39
C LEU A 69 6.21 -4.18 0.91
N VAL A 70 7.47 -4.12 0.53
CA VAL A 70 7.92 -4.12 -0.86
C VAL A 70 8.92 -5.22 -1.03
N VAL A 71 8.74 -6.06 -2.05
CA VAL A 71 9.67 -7.15 -2.37
C VAL A 71 10.10 -7.03 -3.83
N GLU A 72 11.41 -7.01 -4.04
CA GLU A 72 11.98 -6.94 -5.37
C GLU A 72 11.91 -8.30 -6.07
N GLU A 73 11.55 -8.27 -7.35
CA GLU A 73 11.63 -9.40 -8.26
C GLU A 73 12.34 -9.01 -9.57
N GLU A 74 12.56 -9.96 -10.46
CA GLU A 74 13.27 -9.71 -11.73
C GLU A 74 12.57 -8.64 -12.56
N GLU A 75 11.24 -8.74 -12.71
CA GLU A 75 10.43 -7.90 -13.57
C GLU A 75 10.06 -6.54 -12.95
N GLY A 76 10.26 -6.35 -11.64
CA GLY A 76 9.83 -5.13 -10.97
C GLY A 76 9.75 -5.26 -9.45
N LEU A 77 8.70 -4.66 -8.88
CA LEU A 77 8.43 -4.70 -7.44
C LEU A 77 7.05 -5.31 -7.19
N ILE A 78 6.95 -6.12 -6.15
CA ILE A 78 5.69 -6.55 -5.55
C ILE A 78 5.42 -5.64 -4.36
N LEU A 79 4.32 -4.90 -4.41
CA LEU A 79 3.82 -4.09 -3.30
C LEU A 79 2.85 -4.92 -2.47
N VAL A 80 2.96 -4.90 -1.16
CA VAL A 80 2.00 -5.50 -0.23
C VAL A 80 1.34 -4.38 0.55
N ASP A 81 0.05 -4.22 0.36
CA ASP A 81 -0.79 -3.10 0.79
C ASP A 81 -0.38 -1.75 0.20
N THR A 82 -1.34 -0.88 -0.02
CA THR A 82 -1.10 0.47 -0.51
C THR A 82 -0.76 1.43 0.64
N ALA A 83 -0.37 2.66 0.33
CA ALA A 83 -0.33 3.72 1.33
C ALA A 83 -1.73 4.26 1.64
N TRP A 84 -1.86 5.13 2.65
CA TRP A 84 -3.09 5.80 3.03
C TRP A 84 -3.66 6.70 1.91
N GLY A 85 -4.39 6.13 0.97
CA GLY A 85 -5.03 6.85 -0.11
C GLY A 85 -4.19 6.94 -1.39
N GLU A 86 -4.84 7.40 -2.46
CA GLU A 86 -4.25 7.46 -3.79
C GLU A 86 -3.03 8.39 -3.86
N MET A 87 -3.11 9.57 -3.23
CA MET A 87 -2.01 10.54 -3.23
C MET A 87 -0.77 10.01 -2.51
N ALA A 88 -0.94 9.40 -1.32
CA ALA A 88 0.16 8.80 -0.59
C ALA A 88 0.74 7.60 -1.34
N THR A 89 -0.09 6.81 -2.02
CA THR A 89 0.36 5.71 -2.88
C THR A 89 1.17 6.21 -4.06
N GLY A 90 0.75 7.29 -4.72
CA GLY A 90 1.53 7.93 -5.78
C GLY A 90 2.90 8.43 -5.29
N ALA A 91 2.97 9.02 -4.09
CA ALA A 91 4.23 9.41 -3.47
C ALA A 91 5.13 8.20 -3.16
N LEU A 92 4.54 7.09 -2.69
CA LEU A 92 5.25 5.83 -2.49
C LEU A 92 5.85 5.30 -3.78
N LEU A 93 5.08 5.25 -4.87
CA LEU A 93 5.55 4.78 -6.18
C LEU A 93 6.73 5.60 -6.69
N LYS A 94 6.68 6.94 -6.58
CA LYS A 94 7.80 7.82 -6.93
C LYS A 94 9.05 7.51 -6.11
N LYS A 95 8.88 7.32 -4.80
CA LYS A 95 10.00 7.01 -3.90
C LYS A 95 10.61 5.64 -4.22
N LEU A 96 9.80 4.63 -4.49
CA LEU A 96 10.25 3.30 -4.89
C LEU A 96 11.03 3.35 -6.20
N LYS A 97 10.53 4.07 -7.21
CA LYS A 97 11.23 4.26 -8.49
C LYS A 97 12.58 4.94 -8.30
N ALA A 98 12.65 5.97 -7.47
CA ALA A 98 13.89 6.68 -7.17
C ALA A 98 14.92 5.80 -6.43
N GLU A 99 14.45 4.96 -5.50
CA GLU A 99 15.30 4.09 -4.67
C GLU A 99 15.81 2.87 -5.44
N THR A 100 14.94 2.22 -6.24
CA THR A 100 15.23 0.92 -6.84
C THR A 100 15.44 0.96 -8.36
N GLY A 101 15.01 2.04 -9.03
CA GLY A 101 14.95 2.12 -10.48
C GLY A 101 13.83 1.29 -11.11
N LYS A 102 13.04 0.56 -10.32
CA LYS A 102 11.98 -0.37 -10.78
C LYS A 102 10.58 0.20 -10.56
N GLU A 103 9.62 -0.33 -11.31
CA GLU A 103 8.18 -0.04 -11.14
C GLU A 103 7.51 -1.16 -10.35
N VAL A 104 6.37 -0.85 -9.73
CA VAL A 104 5.49 -1.84 -9.14
C VAL A 104 4.73 -2.55 -10.26
N THR A 105 4.83 -3.87 -10.32
CA THR A 105 4.16 -4.72 -11.32
C THR A 105 3.05 -5.57 -10.71
N LYS A 106 3.14 -5.82 -9.41
CA LYS A 106 2.16 -6.64 -8.67
C LYS A 106 1.80 -5.97 -7.35
N LEU A 107 0.54 -6.10 -6.96
CA LEU A 107 0.00 -5.63 -5.67
C LEU A 107 -0.67 -6.80 -4.95
N VAL A 108 -0.34 -7.00 -3.69
CA VAL A 108 -1.08 -7.89 -2.78
C VAL A 108 -1.82 -7.04 -1.78
N ILE A 109 -3.14 -7.21 -1.67
CA ILE A 109 -3.97 -6.55 -0.64
C ILE A 109 -4.31 -7.58 0.43
N THR A 110 -3.94 -7.27 1.67
CA THR A 110 -4.06 -8.23 2.78
C THR A 110 -5.43 -8.26 3.44
N ASN A 111 -6.24 -7.20 3.30
CA ASN A 111 -7.65 -7.19 3.70
C ASN A 111 -8.36 -5.92 3.17
N HIS A 112 -9.68 -5.83 3.39
CA HIS A 112 -10.54 -4.75 2.90
C HIS A 112 -10.46 -3.42 3.66
N GLN A 113 -9.58 -3.26 4.65
CA GLN A 113 -9.46 -2.00 5.39
C GLN A 113 -8.88 -0.90 4.48
N TYR A 114 -9.37 0.34 4.65
CA TYR A 114 -9.00 1.46 3.79
C TYR A 114 -7.49 1.70 3.70
N ASP A 115 -6.76 1.53 4.79
CA ASP A 115 -5.31 1.70 4.85
C ASP A 115 -4.50 0.58 4.15
N ARG A 116 -5.20 -0.45 3.62
CA ARG A 116 -4.59 -1.55 2.85
C ARG A 116 -4.79 -1.37 1.34
N LEU A 117 -5.94 -0.80 0.95
CA LEU A 117 -6.37 -0.80 -0.46
C LEU A 117 -6.72 0.58 -1.03
N ALA A 118 -6.58 1.66 -0.26
CA ALA A 118 -7.03 2.99 -0.68
C ALA A 118 -6.34 3.56 -1.93
N GLY A 119 -5.25 2.96 -2.38
CA GLY A 119 -4.54 3.31 -3.62
C GLY A 119 -4.71 2.28 -4.74
N VAL A 120 -5.62 1.29 -4.61
CA VAL A 120 -5.76 0.21 -5.59
C VAL A 120 -6.14 0.74 -6.97
N ASP A 121 -7.09 1.67 -7.05
CA ASP A 121 -7.54 2.24 -8.32
C ASP A 121 -6.40 2.90 -9.12
N LEU A 122 -5.45 3.56 -8.43
CA LEU A 122 -4.28 4.13 -9.08
C LEU A 122 -3.42 3.05 -9.73
N LEU A 123 -3.18 1.96 -9.00
CA LEU A 123 -2.32 0.86 -9.46
C LEU A 123 -3.00 0.05 -10.58
N GLU A 124 -4.31 -0.20 -10.49
CA GLU A 124 -5.07 -0.87 -11.56
C GLU A 124 -5.08 -0.05 -12.84
N ARG A 125 -5.24 1.28 -12.76
CA ARG A 125 -5.10 2.17 -13.93
C ARG A 125 -3.70 2.14 -14.56
N GLN A 126 -2.67 1.77 -13.82
CA GLN A 126 -1.30 1.59 -14.31
C GLN A 126 -1.02 0.17 -14.85
N GLY A 127 -2.01 -0.72 -14.82
CA GLY A 127 -1.90 -2.10 -15.29
C GLY A 127 -1.21 -3.04 -14.30
N VAL A 128 -1.12 -2.66 -13.01
CA VAL A 128 -0.56 -3.52 -11.96
C VAL A 128 -1.48 -4.70 -11.70
N THR A 129 -0.92 -5.91 -11.67
CA THR A 129 -1.70 -7.12 -11.35
C THR A 129 -1.99 -7.19 -9.86
N VAL A 130 -3.28 -7.26 -9.49
CA VAL A 130 -3.73 -7.26 -8.09
C VAL A 130 -4.07 -8.68 -7.62
N PHE A 131 -3.65 -9.00 -6.40
CA PHE A 131 -3.92 -10.27 -5.72
C PHE A 131 -4.64 -10.01 -4.41
N THR A 132 -5.87 -10.49 -4.29
CA THR A 132 -6.69 -10.30 -3.09
C THR A 132 -7.40 -11.59 -2.68
N HIS A 133 -7.89 -11.62 -1.45
CA HIS A 133 -8.84 -12.64 -1.01
C HIS A 133 -10.19 -12.49 -1.75
N PRO A 134 -10.90 -13.58 -2.12
CA PRO A 134 -12.17 -13.50 -2.84
C PRO A 134 -13.26 -12.65 -2.17
N LYS A 135 -13.22 -12.51 -0.85
CA LYS A 135 -14.18 -11.68 -0.11
C LYS A 135 -13.82 -10.19 -0.09
N THR A 136 -12.59 -9.82 -0.45
CA THR A 136 -12.12 -8.43 -0.29
C THR A 136 -13.01 -7.44 -1.05
N ALA A 137 -13.37 -7.74 -2.29
CA ALA A 137 -14.23 -6.87 -3.11
C ALA A 137 -15.59 -6.61 -2.45
N SER A 138 -16.29 -7.67 -1.99
CA SER A 138 -17.61 -7.52 -1.35
C SER A 138 -17.51 -6.81 0.02
N SER A 139 -16.45 -7.06 0.78
CA SER A 139 -16.22 -6.39 2.07
C SER A 139 -15.88 -4.91 1.88
N SER A 140 -15.09 -4.56 0.85
CA SER A 140 -14.75 -3.18 0.50
C SER A 140 -16.00 -2.40 0.06
N ALA A 141 -16.82 -2.98 -0.80
CA ALA A 141 -18.07 -2.36 -1.24
C ALA A 141 -19.01 -2.04 -0.06
N ALA A 142 -19.08 -2.92 0.94
CA ALA A 142 -19.90 -2.73 2.14
C ALA A 142 -19.41 -1.55 3.01
N LEU A 143 -18.14 -1.19 2.93
CA LEU A 143 -17.54 -0.07 3.66
C LEU A 143 -17.34 1.20 2.80
N PHE A 144 -17.82 1.18 1.55
CA PHE A 144 -17.62 2.28 0.58
C PHE A 144 -16.14 2.63 0.38
N THR A 145 -15.26 1.63 0.45
CA THR A 145 -13.82 1.76 0.14
C THR A 145 -13.58 1.37 -1.32
N PRO A 146 -12.42 1.70 -1.94
CA PRO A 146 -12.08 1.21 -3.26
C PRO A 146 -12.23 -0.31 -3.36
N VAL A 147 -12.70 -0.80 -4.51
CA VAL A 147 -13.02 -2.22 -4.72
C VAL A 147 -12.05 -2.79 -5.74
N PRO A 148 -11.18 -3.75 -5.37
CA PRO A 148 -10.29 -4.39 -6.32
C PRO A 148 -11.06 -5.14 -7.42
N ASP A 149 -10.60 -5.02 -8.66
CA ASP A 149 -11.23 -5.66 -9.83
C ASP A 149 -11.01 -7.17 -9.87
N THR A 150 -9.97 -7.66 -9.22
CA THR A 150 -9.57 -9.08 -9.26
C THR A 150 -9.41 -9.70 -7.89
N SER A 151 -9.52 -11.02 -7.84
CA SER A 151 -9.25 -11.81 -6.63
C SER A 151 -8.64 -13.16 -7.00
N VAL A 152 -8.00 -13.81 -6.03
CA VAL A 152 -7.41 -15.15 -6.20
C VAL A 152 -8.31 -16.20 -5.56
N ALA A 153 -9.12 -16.90 -6.36
CA ALA A 153 -10.06 -17.89 -5.87
C ALA A 153 -9.42 -18.96 -4.97
N ALA A 154 -8.19 -19.38 -5.28
CA ALA A 154 -7.43 -20.34 -4.47
C ALA A 154 -7.20 -19.89 -3.03
N LEU A 155 -7.17 -18.59 -2.76
CA LEU A 155 -6.98 -18.01 -1.42
C LEU A 155 -8.28 -17.93 -0.60
N GLY A 156 -9.41 -18.39 -1.10
CA GLY A 156 -10.71 -18.33 -0.40
C GLY A 156 -10.84 -19.30 0.75
N THR A 157 -9.99 -20.33 0.85
CA THR A 157 -10.02 -21.36 1.89
C THR A 157 -8.95 -21.11 2.94
N ALA A 158 -9.31 -21.16 4.23
CA ALA A 158 -8.34 -21.04 5.32
C ALA A 158 -7.26 -22.14 5.22
N GLY A 159 -6.01 -21.75 5.38
CA GLY A 159 -4.84 -22.61 5.19
C GLY A 159 -4.31 -22.64 3.75
N ALA A 160 -5.02 -22.05 2.78
CA ALA A 160 -4.55 -21.98 1.39
C ALA A 160 -3.30 -21.09 1.28
N ARG A 161 -2.40 -21.48 0.37
CA ARG A 161 -1.16 -20.78 0.06
C ARG A 161 -0.99 -20.66 -1.44
N ASN A 162 -0.48 -19.54 -1.91
CA ASN A 162 -0.20 -19.27 -3.31
C ASN A 162 1.17 -18.60 -3.46
N LYS A 163 2.06 -19.20 -4.24
CA LYS A 163 3.40 -18.64 -4.50
C LYS A 163 3.35 -17.72 -5.72
N ILE A 164 3.90 -16.52 -5.58
CA ILE A 164 4.02 -15.50 -6.63
C ILE A 164 5.44 -14.95 -6.61
N GLY A 165 6.23 -15.30 -7.62
CA GLY A 165 7.63 -14.89 -7.66
C GLY A 165 8.38 -15.28 -6.38
N PRO A 166 9.03 -14.32 -5.69
CA PRO A 166 9.80 -14.55 -4.47
C PRO A 166 8.98 -14.66 -3.19
N ILE A 167 7.64 -14.46 -3.25
CA ILE A 167 6.77 -14.46 -2.07
C ILE A 167 5.79 -15.62 -2.07
N GLU A 168 5.28 -15.93 -0.87
CA GLU A 168 4.11 -16.77 -0.67
C GLU A 168 3.01 -15.95 0.00
N ILE A 169 1.82 -15.91 -0.61
CA ILE A 169 0.61 -15.32 -0.04
C ILE A 169 -0.18 -16.46 0.63
N ALA A 170 -0.67 -16.26 1.83
CA ALA A 170 -1.44 -17.27 2.53
C ALA A 170 -2.70 -16.69 3.20
N ASN A 171 -3.73 -17.52 3.26
CA ASN A 171 -4.95 -17.25 4.02
C ASN A 171 -4.88 -18.00 5.38
N PRO A 172 -4.60 -17.32 6.48
CA PRO A 172 -4.54 -17.94 7.80
C PRO A 172 -5.92 -18.26 8.38
N GLY A 173 -6.98 -17.73 7.79
CA GLY A 173 -8.36 -17.77 8.29
C GLY A 173 -8.83 -16.42 8.82
N ALA A 174 -10.06 -16.38 9.33
CA ALA A 174 -10.65 -15.19 9.92
C ALA A 174 -9.90 -14.77 11.21
N GLY A 175 -9.86 -13.48 11.46
CA GLY A 175 -9.16 -12.91 12.62
C GLY A 175 -9.49 -11.43 12.75
N TYR A 176 -8.54 -10.53 12.48
CA TYR A 176 -8.76 -9.09 12.46
C TYR A 176 -9.85 -8.67 11.47
N THR A 177 -9.91 -9.36 10.34
CA THR A 177 -11.02 -9.33 9.37
C THR A 177 -11.36 -10.76 8.93
N THR A 178 -12.38 -10.95 8.11
CA THR A 178 -12.74 -12.27 7.56
C THR A 178 -12.02 -12.61 6.26
N ASP A 179 -11.26 -11.68 5.72
CA ASP A 179 -10.54 -11.76 4.44
C ASP A 179 -9.03 -11.55 4.60
N ASN A 180 -8.48 -11.88 5.80
CA ASN A 180 -7.05 -11.70 6.03
C ASN A 180 -6.21 -12.52 5.07
N LEU A 181 -5.19 -11.87 4.50
CA LEU A 181 -4.04 -12.52 3.88
C LEU A 181 -2.77 -12.10 4.62
N ILE A 182 -1.76 -12.94 4.53
CA ILE A 182 -0.41 -12.67 5.00
C ILE A 182 0.57 -12.95 3.88
N VAL A 183 1.76 -12.37 3.94
CA VAL A 183 2.80 -12.55 2.93
C VAL A 183 4.09 -12.99 3.59
N TYR A 184 4.65 -14.11 3.12
CA TYR A 184 5.93 -14.62 3.57
C TYR A 184 6.99 -14.47 2.48
N VAL A 185 8.20 -14.05 2.86
CA VAL A 185 9.38 -13.92 1.99
C VAL A 185 10.40 -15.00 2.41
N PRO A 186 10.39 -16.17 1.77
CA PRO A 186 11.21 -17.31 2.21
C PRO A 186 12.72 -17.02 2.26
N ALA A 187 13.23 -16.25 1.29
CA ALA A 187 14.67 -15.98 1.19
C ALA A 187 15.24 -15.21 2.39
N SER A 188 14.39 -14.42 3.09
CA SER A 188 14.79 -13.62 4.25
C SER A 188 14.07 -14.01 5.54
N ASN A 189 13.18 -15.02 5.51
CA ASN A 189 12.35 -15.43 6.64
C ASN A 189 11.54 -14.27 7.25
N ILE A 190 11.03 -13.36 6.39
CA ILE A 190 10.21 -12.23 6.80
C ILE A 190 8.75 -12.57 6.56
N LEU A 191 7.92 -12.34 7.57
CA LEU A 191 6.48 -12.49 7.52
C LEU A 191 5.79 -11.13 7.67
N PHE A 192 5.11 -10.65 6.64
CA PHE A 192 4.15 -9.57 6.76
C PHE A 192 2.81 -10.17 7.18
N ALA A 193 2.48 -10.00 8.45
CA ALA A 193 1.24 -10.54 9.03
C ALA A 193 0.08 -9.52 9.02
N GLY A 194 0.33 -8.31 8.53
CA GLY A 194 -0.70 -7.30 8.33
C GLY A 194 -1.48 -6.98 9.60
N GLY A 195 -2.80 -6.85 9.47
CA GLY A 195 -3.70 -6.59 10.59
C GLY A 195 -3.89 -7.77 11.54
N LEU A 196 -3.45 -8.98 11.15
CA LEU A 196 -3.61 -10.19 11.95
C LEU A 196 -2.79 -10.15 13.25
N VAL A 197 -1.68 -9.41 13.30
CA VAL A 197 -0.85 -9.21 14.50
C VAL A 197 -0.81 -7.75 14.92
N ARG A 198 -0.67 -7.52 16.22
CA ARG A 198 -0.49 -6.19 16.80
C ARG A 198 1.00 -5.88 16.92
N GLY A 199 1.37 -4.62 16.65
CA GLY A 199 2.76 -4.17 16.83
C GLY A 199 3.22 -4.28 18.27
N LYS A 200 4.52 -4.44 18.47
CA LYS A 200 5.15 -4.65 19.79
C LYS A 200 4.89 -3.50 20.78
N ASP A 201 4.61 -2.32 20.29
CA ASP A 201 4.34 -1.10 21.05
C ASP A 201 2.86 -0.88 21.41
N TYR A 202 1.98 -1.84 21.07
CA TYR A 202 0.55 -1.76 21.38
C TYR A 202 0.19 -2.56 22.65
N SER A 203 -0.70 -2.00 23.47
CA SER A 203 -1.21 -2.59 24.69
C SER A 203 -2.66 -3.09 24.60
N SER A 204 -3.27 -2.97 23.41
CA SER A 204 -4.64 -3.41 23.13
C SER A 204 -4.75 -3.97 21.71
N ILE A 205 -5.82 -4.75 21.45
CA ILE A 205 -6.09 -5.28 20.10
C ILE A 205 -6.64 -4.24 19.13
N GLY A 206 -6.94 -3.01 19.58
CA GLY A 206 -7.43 -1.91 18.77
C GLY A 206 -8.88 -2.04 18.34
N ASN A 207 -9.20 -1.51 17.15
CA ASN A 207 -10.56 -1.60 16.60
C ASN A 207 -10.84 -3.02 16.10
N ILE A 208 -11.90 -3.64 16.62
CA ILE A 208 -12.31 -5.01 16.32
C ILE A 208 -13.67 -5.09 15.61
N ALA A 209 -14.19 -3.98 15.09
CA ALA A 209 -15.53 -3.93 14.49
C ALA A 209 -15.75 -4.95 13.35
N ASN A 210 -14.67 -5.29 12.63
CA ASN A 210 -14.71 -6.26 11.52
C ASN A 210 -14.02 -7.60 11.87
N ALA A 211 -13.67 -7.80 13.16
CA ALA A 211 -12.93 -8.97 13.59
C ALA A 211 -13.84 -10.18 13.88
N ASP A 212 -13.34 -11.36 13.57
CA ASP A 212 -13.83 -12.61 14.17
C ASP A 212 -12.95 -12.98 15.37
N ILE A 213 -13.33 -12.46 16.53
CA ILE A 213 -12.54 -12.59 17.76
C ILE A 213 -12.41 -14.06 18.21
N LYS A 214 -13.37 -14.92 17.82
CA LYS A 214 -13.40 -16.35 18.19
C LYS A 214 -12.45 -17.17 17.29
N ALA A 215 -12.42 -16.85 16.00
CA ALA A 215 -11.54 -17.52 15.04
C ALA A 215 -10.09 -17.03 15.09
N TRP A 216 -9.86 -15.79 15.53
CA TRP A 216 -8.56 -15.15 15.49
C TRP A 216 -7.42 -15.95 16.16
N PRO A 217 -7.59 -16.52 17.36
CA PRO A 217 -6.53 -17.36 17.97
C PRO A 217 -6.16 -18.58 17.13
N GLN A 218 -7.11 -19.18 16.41
CA GLN A 218 -6.84 -20.33 15.53
C GLN A 218 -5.97 -19.92 14.35
N SER A 219 -6.26 -18.78 13.72
CA SER A 219 -5.48 -18.23 12.63
C SER A 219 -4.06 -17.89 13.06
N LEU A 220 -3.88 -17.28 14.23
CA LEU A 220 -2.57 -16.98 14.81
C LEU A 220 -1.76 -18.26 15.10
N ASN A 221 -2.38 -19.27 15.68
CA ASN A 221 -1.73 -20.56 15.93
C ASN A 221 -1.37 -21.28 14.62
N TRP A 222 -2.18 -21.12 13.56
CA TRP A 222 -1.84 -21.65 12.25
C TRP A 222 -0.57 -20.96 11.70
N VAL A 223 -0.46 -19.63 11.82
CA VAL A 223 0.73 -18.86 11.42
C VAL A 223 1.98 -19.39 12.10
N LYS A 224 1.95 -19.58 13.44
CA LYS A 224 3.11 -20.11 14.20
C LYS A 224 3.57 -21.48 13.71
N ARG A 225 2.61 -22.37 13.41
CA ARG A 225 2.95 -23.72 12.94
C ARG A 225 3.45 -23.74 11.51
N THR A 226 2.96 -22.81 10.67
CA THR A 226 3.27 -22.80 9.23
C THR A 226 4.59 -22.09 8.94
N TYR A 227 4.92 -21.05 9.73
CA TYR A 227 6.10 -20.20 9.52
C TYR A 227 7.00 -20.13 10.76
N PRO A 228 7.43 -21.28 11.32
CA PRO A 228 8.25 -21.31 12.54
C PRO A 228 9.61 -20.62 12.35
N GLU A 229 10.10 -20.54 11.10
CA GLU A 229 11.39 -19.92 10.74
C GLU A 229 11.29 -18.39 10.57
N ALA A 230 10.09 -17.79 10.72
CA ALA A 230 9.95 -16.34 10.60
C ALA A 230 10.76 -15.63 11.68
N ASN A 231 11.81 -14.91 11.25
CA ASN A 231 12.71 -14.19 12.14
C ASN A 231 12.33 -12.72 12.34
N LEU A 232 11.47 -12.19 11.44
CA LEU A 232 10.85 -10.88 11.55
C LEU A 232 9.38 -10.98 11.13
N VAL A 233 8.49 -10.56 12.00
CA VAL A 233 7.05 -10.40 11.75
C VAL A 233 6.73 -8.91 11.69
N VAL A 234 6.18 -8.47 10.56
CA VAL A 234 5.81 -7.07 10.31
C VAL A 234 4.30 -6.92 10.41
N PRO A 235 3.79 -6.11 11.36
CA PRO A 235 2.37 -5.80 11.49
C PRO A 235 1.99 -4.64 10.57
N SER A 236 0.70 -4.48 10.29
CA SER A 236 0.22 -3.28 9.59
C SER A 236 0.33 -2.00 10.41
N HIS A 237 0.32 -2.10 11.74
CA HIS A 237 0.48 -0.96 12.63
C HIS A 237 1.48 -1.25 13.74
N GLY A 238 2.35 -0.28 14.01
CA GLY A 238 3.35 -0.36 15.06
C GLY A 238 4.62 -1.12 14.65
N LYS A 239 5.43 -1.47 15.65
CA LYS A 239 6.75 -2.06 15.44
C LYS A 239 6.66 -3.57 15.23
N GLY A 240 7.41 -4.06 14.25
CA GLY A 240 7.66 -5.48 14.06
C GLY A 240 8.54 -6.08 15.16
N SER A 241 8.51 -7.40 15.29
CA SER A 241 9.34 -8.18 16.19
C SER A 241 9.55 -9.59 15.63
N LYS A 242 10.07 -10.49 16.43
CA LYS A 242 10.16 -11.91 16.07
C LYS A 242 8.76 -12.56 16.12
N LEU A 243 8.72 -13.86 15.94
CA LEU A 243 7.47 -14.65 15.95
C LEU A 243 6.72 -14.60 17.31
N ASP A 244 7.39 -14.16 18.39
CA ASP A 244 6.78 -13.86 19.69
C ASP A 244 5.65 -12.82 19.62
N LEU A 245 5.66 -11.95 18.57
CA LEU A 245 4.60 -10.99 18.33
C LEU A 245 3.21 -11.64 18.15
N VAL A 246 3.18 -12.88 17.70
CA VAL A 246 1.95 -13.68 17.59
C VAL A 246 1.44 -14.03 19.00
N ASP A 247 2.32 -14.40 19.93
CA ASP A 247 1.94 -14.70 21.33
C ASP A 247 1.49 -13.45 22.06
N ASP A 248 2.17 -12.31 21.85
CA ASP A 248 1.73 -11.01 22.38
C ASP A 248 0.31 -10.68 21.91
N THR A 249 0.02 -10.91 20.62
CA THR A 249 -1.33 -10.67 20.07
C THR A 249 -2.38 -11.61 20.68
N LEU A 250 -2.05 -12.90 20.85
CA LEU A 250 -2.92 -13.87 21.54
C LEU A 250 -3.24 -13.42 22.97
N ALA A 251 -2.25 -12.91 23.71
CA ALA A 251 -2.45 -12.38 25.06
C ALA A 251 -3.38 -11.14 25.07
N LEU A 252 -3.23 -10.24 24.09
CA LEU A 252 -4.12 -9.07 23.95
C LEU A 252 -5.56 -9.46 23.62
N ILE A 253 -5.77 -10.49 22.78
CA ILE A 253 -7.10 -11.04 22.48
C ILE A 253 -7.73 -11.61 23.74
N ALA A 254 -7.01 -12.46 24.49
CA ALA A 254 -7.49 -13.06 25.73
C ALA A 254 -7.88 -11.98 26.76
N LYS A 255 -7.05 -10.94 26.92
CA LYS A 255 -7.36 -9.80 27.80
C LYS A 255 -8.65 -9.08 27.38
N ALA A 256 -8.86 -8.84 26.09
CA ALA A 256 -10.05 -8.16 25.59
C ALA A 256 -11.32 -8.99 25.81
N VAL A 257 -11.27 -10.29 25.55
CA VAL A 257 -12.40 -11.21 25.78
C VAL A 257 -12.77 -11.26 27.26
N ASN A 258 -11.79 -11.39 28.17
CA ASN A 258 -12.03 -11.42 29.61
C ASN A 258 -12.61 -10.09 30.12
N SER A 259 -12.14 -8.94 29.59
CA SER A 259 -12.67 -7.62 29.98
C SER A 259 -14.14 -7.46 29.55
N ALA A 260 -14.51 -7.94 28.36
CA ALA A 260 -15.89 -7.90 27.89
C ALA A 260 -16.82 -8.84 28.71
N ALA A 261 -16.34 -10.01 29.11
CA ALA A 261 -17.09 -10.94 29.96
C ALA A 261 -17.37 -10.33 31.34
N ASN A 262 -16.38 -9.71 31.99
CA ASN A 262 -16.55 -9.07 33.30
C ASN A 262 -17.52 -7.88 33.23
N GLN A 263 -17.54 -7.08 32.17
CA GLN A 263 -18.50 -5.99 31.98
C GLN A 263 -19.95 -6.49 31.77
N ALA A 264 -20.11 -7.64 31.12
CA ALA A 264 -21.44 -8.26 30.95
C ALA A 264 -22.01 -8.80 32.26
N ASP A 265 -21.17 -9.29 33.17
CA ASP A 265 -21.57 -9.83 34.46
C ASP A 265 -21.93 -8.74 35.50
N GLU A 266 -21.34 -7.52 35.32
CA GLU A 266 -21.62 -6.36 36.17
C GLU A 266 -22.89 -5.59 35.78
N THR A 267 -23.55 -5.91 34.67
CA THR A 267 -24.77 -5.23 34.24
C THR A 267 -25.98 -5.80 35.00
N PRO A 268 -26.59 -5.08 35.95
CA PRO A 268 -27.71 -5.60 36.69
C PRO A 268 -28.89 -5.87 35.75
N VAL A 269 -29.40 -7.11 35.79
CA VAL A 269 -30.69 -7.47 35.20
C VAL A 269 -31.73 -6.54 35.86
N LYS A 270 -32.21 -5.51 35.13
CA LYS A 270 -33.32 -4.72 35.60
C LYS A 270 -34.54 -5.63 35.77
N PRO A 271 -35.23 -5.57 36.93
CA PRO A 271 -36.44 -6.33 37.16
C PRO A 271 -37.59 -5.96 36.27
#